data_9d334539005c48ec157173cf962ddfa2
#
_entry.id   9d334539005c48ec157173cf962ddfa2
#
_cell.length_a   1.000
_cell.length_b   1.000
_cell.length_c   1.000
_cell.angle_alpha   90.00
_cell.angle_beta   90.00
_cell.angle_gamma   90.00
#
_symmetry.space_group_name_H-M   'P 1'
#
loop_
_entity.id
_entity.type
_entity.pdbx_description
1 polymer ?
#
loop_
_entity_poly.entity_id
_entity_poly.type
_entity_poly.pdbx_seq_one_letter_code
_entity_poly.pdbx_strand_id
1 'polypeptide(L)'
;MSATLLRWVCTGAALGALCTTAPPAHAAPDAPGPEERSVTQLLTDLQRLYRSAEETSETYNATEEKLTEQRARAATLDRRLAKARASVRDSRSDAGRFARQQYQATSNLSPYMRLLLARDPQRALDQGQVLRRAAAGRAATVERLTGGEKKAGDLAGAAKRALAARTALAARQKKQRDRVEGQLRDVEQLLSSLTVEQLAALRQAEEADTADAQRRFLASGALGGSPATRPPSRQGDTALDYAVRQIGRPYKWGAEGPKAFDCSGLTQRAWAHAGRRIPRTSQEQWAELRRIPLSKLRPGDLVVYFRKATHVALYMGDGKVVQAPRPGARVKVSPIAANPVLGAVRPDPKGRAMDRYTPPKLPAKAKAVSGSDIGYDRSHAPGATDSR
;
A
#
# COMPACT_ATOMS: atom_id res chain seq x y z
N MET A 1 -51.20 7.75 28.86
CA MET A 1 -52.19 6.76 29.38
C MET A 1 -51.41 5.47 29.42
N SER A 2 -51.07 4.98 30.42
CA SER A 2 -51.28 4.30 31.71
C SER A 2 -50.08 3.36 31.85
N ALA A 3 -49.15 3.45 32.73
CA ALA A 3 -49.09 3.24 34.19
C ALA A 3 -49.70 1.92 34.68
N THR A 4 -48.85 1.02 35.20
CA THR A 4 -49.07 0.09 36.35
C THR A 4 -47.75 -0.67 36.57
N LEU A 5 -46.95 -0.41 37.56
CA LEU A 5 -46.90 -0.67 38.99
C LEU A 5 -47.41 -2.06 39.39
N LEU A 6 -46.55 -2.93 39.94
CA LEU A 6 -46.84 -3.74 41.17
C LEU A 6 -45.53 -4.52 41.55
N ARG A 7 -44.89 -4.13 42.66
CA ARG A 7 -44.99 -4.57 44.08
C ARG A 7 -44.31 -5.91 44.39
N TRP A 8 -43.18 -5.79 45.07
CA TRP A 8 -42.72 -6.31 46.35
C TRP A 8 -43.30 -7.66 46.85
N VAL A 9 -42.42 -8.63 47.06
CA VAL A 9 -42.46 -9.50 48.25
C VAL A 9 -41.06 -9.74 48.75
N CYS A 10 -40.75 -9.25 49.96
CA CYS A 10 -39.64 -9.68 50.78
C CYS A 10 -40.01 -10.99 51.48
N THR A 11 -39.13 -11.96 51.46
CA THR A 11 -39.04 -12.97 52.50
C THR A 11 -37.58 -13.28 52.77
N GLY A 12 -37.14 -12.95 53.95
CA GLY A 12 -35.84 -13.29 54.47
C GLY A 12 -35.81 -14.75 54.96
N ALA A 13 -34.63 -15.34 54.88
CA ALA A 13 -34.22 -16.33 55.90
C ALA A 13 -32.75 -16.74 55.71
N ALA A 14 -32.06 -16.68 56.80
CA ALA A 14 -31.00 -17.59 57.28
C ALA A 14 -29.60 -17.48 56.68
N LEU A 15 -28.73 -16.93 57.51
CA LEU A 15 -27.28 -17.10 57.55
C LEU A 15 -26.89 -18.57 57.47
N GLY A 16 -26.09 -18.92 56.44
CA GLY A 16 -25.24 -20.08 56.37
C GLY A 16 -23.87 -19.66 55.93
N ALA A 17 -22.95 -19.39 56.85
CA ALA A 17 -21.56 -19.12 56.57
C ALA A 17 -20.88 -20.42 56.07
N LEU A 18 -20.86 -20.67 54.78
CA LEU A 18 -19.95 -21.66 54.16
C LEU A 18 -18.66 -20.93 53.84
N CYS A 19 -17.66 -21.12 54.70
CA CYS A 19 -16.27 -20.84 54.37
C CYS A 19 -15.85 -21.77 53.22
N THR A 20 -16.05 -21.34 52.00
CA THR A 20 -15.35 -21.96 50.86
C THR A 20 -13.94 -21.41 50.87
N THR A 21 -12.97 -22.20 51.35
CA THR A 21 -11.56 -21.98 51.10
C THR A 21 -11.35 -22.01 49.60
N ALA A 22 -11.21 -20.85 48.98
CA ALA A 22 -10.75 -20.75 47.61
C ALA A 22 -9.39 -21.46 47.51
N PRO A 23 -9.17 -22.38 46.53
CA PRO A 23 -7.87 -22.94 46.34
C PRO A 23 -6.91 -21.79 46.03
N PRO A 24 -5.64 -21.85 46.51
CA PRO A 24 -4.65 -20.84 46.19
C PRO A 24 -4.56 -20.75 44.67
N ALA A 25 -4.80 -19.54 44.14
CA ALA A 25 -4.54 -19.27 42.75
C ALA A 25 -3.05 -19.52 42.51
N HIS A 26 -2.76 -20.63 41.83
CA HIS A 26 -1.42 -20.87 41.35
C HIS A 26 -1.16 -19.77 40.34
N ALA A 27 -0.33 -18.79 40.73
CA ALA A 27 0.22 -17.85 39.78
C ALA A 27 0.87 -18.69 38.67
N ALA A 28 0.43 -18.50 37.44
CA ALA A 28 1.12 -19.09 36.30
C ALA A 28 2.60 -18.63 36.42
N PRO A 29 3.58 -19.53 36.28
CA PRO A 29 4.97 -19.13 36.36
C PRO A 29 5.21 -17.97 35.40
N ASP A 30 5.80 -16.89 35.90
CA ASP A 30 6.21 -15.76 35.06
C ASP A 30 7.02 -16.29 33.89
N ALA A 31 6.75 -15.78 32.69
CA ALA A 31 7.53 -16.16 31.52
C ALA A 31 9.02 -15.87 31.83
N PRO A 32 9.93 -16.84 31.56
CA PRO A 32 11.34 -16.69 31.92
C PRO A 32 11.90 -15.39 31.33
N GLY A 33 12.64 -14.65 32.16
CA GLY A 33 13.33 -13.41 31.75
C GLY A 33 14.30 -13.67 30.57
N PRO A 34 14.77 -12.62 29.88
CA PRO A 34 15.74 -12.78 28.77
C PRO A 34 17.02 -13.52 29.16
N GLU A 35 17.44 -13.41 30.42
CA GLU A 35 18.62 -14.07 30.93
C GLU A 35 18.46 -15.58 31.12
N GLU A 36 17.21 -16.06 31.26
CA GLU A 36 16.90 -17.48 31.45
C GLU A 36 16.54 -18.19 30.12
N ARG A 37 16.37 -17.44 29.03
CA ARG A 37 16.01 -18.01 27.73
C ARG A 37 17.23 -18.56 27.01
N SER A 38 17.05 -19.71 26.35
CA SER A 38 18.10 -20.26 25.48
C SER A 38 18.27 -19.36 24.24
N VAL A 39 19.48 -19.39 23.65
CA VAL A 39 19.79 -18.68 22.40
C VAL A 39 18.79 -19.04 21.29
N THR A 40 18.38 -20.30 21.20
CA THR A 40 17.39 -20.79 20.21
C THR A 40 16.01 -20.16 20.43
N GLN A 41 15.58 -20.03 21.70
CA GLN A 41 14.30 -19.36 22.02
C GLN A 41 14.35 -17.87 21.68
N LEU A 42 15.43 -17.19 22.05
CA LEU A 42 15.63 -15.77 21.73
C LEU A 42 15.64 -15.53 20.23
N LEU A 43 16.30 -16.38 19.44
CA LEU A 43 16.33 -16.29 17.99
C LEU A 43 14.92 -16.50 17.40
N THR A 44 14.17 -17.48 17.91
CA THR A 44 12.80 -17.75 17.49
C THR A 44 11.87 -16.58 17.79
N ASP A 45 11.97 -16.00 18.98
CA ASP A 45 11.17 -14.83 19.39
C ASP A 45 11.48 -13.61 18.51
N LEU A 46 12.76 -13.34 18.28
CA LEU A 46 13.21 -12.24 17.43
C LEU A 46 12.73 -12.40 15.99
N GLN A 47 12.86 -13.59 15.40
CA GLN A 47 12.37 -13.89 14.06
C GLN A 47 10.83 -13.76 13.95
N ARG A 48 10.10 -14.11 15.04
CA ARG A 48 8.64 -13.93 15.08
C ARG A 48 8.25 -12.45 15.11
N LEU A 49 8.93 -11.64 15.93
CA LEU A 49 8.71 -10.19 15.99
C LEU A 49 9.00 -9.51 14.65
N TYR A 50 10.12 -9.82 14.02
CA TYR A 50 10.45 -9.28 12.70
C TYR A 50 9.42 -9.66 11.65
N ARG A 51 8.99 -10.93 11.59
CA ARG A 51 7.92 -11.35 10.64
C ARG A 51 6.60 -10.62 10.87
N SER A 52 6.23 -10.42 12.13
CA SER A 52 5.01 -9.67 12.46
C SER A 52 5.11 -8.21 12.02
N ALA A 53 6.26 -7.58 12.20
CA ALA A 53 6.52 -6.22 11.74
C ALA A 53 6.49 -6.11 10.20
N GLU A 54 7.10 -7.06 9.48
CA GLU A 54 7.07 -7.10 8.01
C GLU A 54 5.64 -7.26 7.47
N GLU A 55 4.83 -8.19 8.03
CA GLU A 55 3.43 -8.39 7.62
C GLU A 55 2.61 -7.11 7.81
N THR A 56 2.80 -6.44 8.95
CA THR A 56 2.09 -5.19 9.23
C THR A 56 2.57 -4.04 8.32
N SER A 57 3.87 -3.98 8.04
CA SER A 57 4.50 -3.01 7.14
C SER A 57 3.98 -3.13 5.71
N GLU A 58 3.90 -4.34 5.16
CA GLU A 58 3.35 -4.56 3.83
C GLU A 58 1.85 -4.20 3.76
N THR A 59 1.09 -4.49 4.82
CA THR A 59 -0.32 -4.07 4.91
C THR A 59 -0.46 -2.54 4.96
N TYR A 60 0.46 -1.85 5.64
CA TYR A 60 0.55 -0.39 5.64
C TYR A 60 0.84 0.14 4.23
N ASN A 61 1.84 -0.42 3.55
CA ASN A 61 2.22 -0.02 2.19
C ASN A 61 1.04 -0.15 1.20
N ALA A 62 0.32 -1.28 1.24
CA ALA A 62 -0.89 -1.48 0.43
C ALA A 62 -2.00 -0.44 0.73
N THR A 63 -2.13 -0.03 2.00
CA THR A 63 -3.11 0.99 2.38
C THR A 63 -2.67 2.38 1.90
N GLU A 64 -1.38 2.68 1.92
CA GLU A 64 -0.80 3.95 1.46
C GLU A 64 -0.98 4.13 -0.06
N GLU A 65 -0.72 3.08 -0.85
CA GLU A 65 -1.00 3.07 -2.30
C GLU A 65 -2.48 3.40 -2.58
N LYS A 66 -3.40 2.68 -1.93
CA LYS A 66 -4.84 2.94 -2.06
C LYS A 66 -5.24 4.35 -1.64
N LEU A 67 -4.62 4.88 -0.58
CA LEU A 67 -4.87 6.24 -0.12
C LEU A 67 -4.38 7.28 -1.13
N THR A 68 -3.23 7.05 -1.74
CA THR A 68 -2.66 7.91 -2.79
C THR A 68 -3.56 7.93 -4.03
N GLU A 69 -4.03 6.76 -4.47
CA GLU A 69 -5.00 6.65 -5.55
C GLU A 69 -6.32 7.39 -5.23
N GLN A 70 -6.86 7.18 -4.04
CA GLN A 70 -8.10 7.85 -3.62
C GLN A 70 -7.94 9.37 -3.50
N ARG A 71 -6.78 9.87 -3.09
CA ARG A 71 -6.47 11.32 -3.10
C ARG A 71 -6.51 11.89 -4.51
N ALA A 72 -5.87 11.23 -5.47
CA ALA A 72 -5.88 11.64 -6.88
C ALA A 72 -7.28 11.62 -7.49
N ARG A 73 -8.08 10.58 -7.18
CA ARG A 73 -9.47 10.45 -7.61
C ARG A 73 -10.35 11.55 -7.02
N ALA A 74 -10.24 11.82 -5.72
CA ALA A 74 -10.98 12.90 -5.06
C ALA A 74 -10.66 14.26 -5.69
N ALA A 75 -9.39 14.60 -5.87
CA ALA A 75 -8.97 15.85 -6.51
C ALA A 75 -9.52 15.99 -7.94
N THR A 76 -9.63 14.91 -8.69
CA THR A 76 -10.22 14.92 -10.03
C THR A 76 -11.73 15.15 -9.98
N LEU A 77 -12.44 14.50 -9.04
CA LEU A 77 -13.88 14.71 -8.84
C LEU A 77 -14.21 16.14 -8.41
N ASP A 78 -13.39 16.71 -7.51
CA ASP A 78 -13.55 18.09 -7.04
C ASP A 78 -13.42 19.11 -8.19
N ARG A 79 -12.41 18.94 -9.06
CA ARG A 79 -12.26 19.78 -10.28
C ARG A 79 -13.46 19.66 -11.23
N ARG A 80 -13.95 18.43 -11.46
CA ARG A 80 -15.13 18.18 -12.31
C ARG A 80 -16.39 18.79 -11.70
N LEU A 81 -16.58 18.68 -10.39
CA LEU A 81 -17.70 19.26 -9.68
C LEU A 81 -17.67 20.79 -9.75
N ALA A 82 -16.51 21.42 -9.54
CA ALA A 82 -16.35 22.86 -9.63
C ALA A 82 -16.74 23.36 -11.04
N LYS A 83 -16.28 22.68 -12.12
CA LYS A 83 -16.64 23.01 -13.50
C LYS A 83 -18.15 22.83 -13.77
N ALA A 84 -18.75 21.75 -13.27
CA ALA A 84 -20.18 21.51 -13.44
C ALA A 84 -21.02 22.59 -12.73
N ARG A 85 -20.64 22.97 -11.49
CA ARG A 85 -21.31 24.05 -10.73
C ARG A 85 -21.17 25.40 -11.43
N ALA A 86 -20.04 25.71 -12.03
CA ALA A 86 -19.87 26.94 -12.83
C ALA A 86 -20.83 26.93 -14.03
N SER A 87 -20.88 25.85 -14.79
CA SER A 87 -21.81 25.71 -15.94
C SER A 87 -23.28 25.83 -15.54
N VAL A 88 -23.67 25.29 -14.37
CA VAL A 88 -25.04 25.45 -13.84
C VAL A 88 -25.32 26.91 -13.49
N ARG A 89 -24.36 27.62 -12.86
CA ARG A 89 -24.53 29.07 -12.57
C ARG A 89 -24.73 29.88 -13.83
N ASP A 90 -23.95 29.61 -14.89
CA ASP A 90 -24.05 30.29 -16.17
C ASP A 90 -25.43 30.02 -16.84
N SER A 91 -25.86 28.74 -16.86
CA SER A 91 -27.17 28.36 -17.38
C SER A 91 -28.35 28.98 -16.60
N ARG A 92 -28.21 29.10 -15.26
CA ARG A 92 -29.20 29.81 -14.42
C ARG A 92 -29.26 31.31 -14.74
N SER A 93 -28.11 31.94 -14.97
CA SER A 93 -28.04 33.34 -15.37
C SER A 93 -28.73 33.55 -16.71
N ASP A 94 -28.48 32.67 -17.67
CA ASP A 94 -29.12 32.70 -18.99
C ASP A 94 -30.66 32.53 -18.89
N ALA A 95 -31.11 31.52 -18.13
CA ALA A 95 -32.53 31.30 -17.87
C ALA A 95 -33.17 32.52 -17.20
N GLY A 96 -32.50 33.13 -16.25
CA GLY A 96 -32.95 34.38 -15.58
C GLY A 96 -33.06 35.56 -16.55
N ARG A 97 -32.14 35.71 -17.53
CA ARG A 97 -32.24 36.73 -18.57
C ARG A 97 -33.45 36.50 -19.46
N PHE A 98 -33.68 35.28 -19.88
CA PHE A 98 -34.88 34.94 -20.68
C PHE A 98 -36.19 35.19 -19.93
N ALA A 99 -36.27 34.85 -18.64
CA ALA A 99 -37.44 35.10 -17.81
C ALA A 99 -37.74 36.61 -17.67
N ARG A 100 -36.74 37.43 -17.45
CA ARG A 100 -36.89 38.89 -17.39
C ARG A 100 -37.34 39.48 -18.74
N GLN A 101 -36.78 39.06 -19.85
CA GLN A 101 -37.18 39.48 -21.19
C GLN A 101 -38.64 39.13 -21.48
N GLN A 102 -39.08 37.94 -21.06
CA GLN A 102 -40.46 37.52 -21.24
C GLN A 102 -41.42 38.37 -20.39
N TYR A 103 -41.07 38.68 -19.16
CA TYR A 103 -41.87 39.53 -18.26
C TYR A 103 -41.99 40.95 -18.80
N GLN A 104 -40.91 41.56 -19.29
CA GLN A 104 -40.92 42.89 -19.90
C GLN A 104 -41.67 42.96 -21.22
N ALA A 105 -41.68 41.86 -21.99
CA ALA A 105 -42.42 41.82 -23.27
C ALA A 105 -43.92 41.65 -23.12
N THR A 106 -44.45 41.34 -21.94
CA THR A 106 -45.90 41.14 -21.67
C THR A 106 -46.66 42.45 -21.63
N SER A 107 -46.00 43.63 -21.60
CA SER A 107 -46.65 44.95 -21.66
C SER A 107 -47.06 45.41 -23.07
N ASN A 108 -46.72 44.69 -24.14
CA ASN A 108 -47.07 44.98 -25.54
C ASN A 108 -47.77 43.79 -26.18
N LEU A 109 -48.51 44.00 -27.28
CA LEU A 109 -49.16 42.93 -28.05
C LEU A 109 -48.23 41.71 -28.20
N SER A 110 -48.73 40.55 -27.80
CA SER A 110 -48.00 39.28 -27.87
C SER A 110 -47.37 39.13 -29.26
N PRO A 111 -46.09 38.63 -29.33
CA PRO A 111 -45.46 38.33 -30.62
C PRO A 111 -46.30 37.45 -31.54
N TYR A 112 -47.12 36.56 -30.96
CA TYR A 112 -48.05 35.72 -31.69
C TYR A 112 -49.23 36.53 -32.26
N MET A 113 -49.73 37.53 -31.51
CA MET A 113 -50.77 38.45 -32.04
C MET A 113 -50.23 39.33 -33.18
N ARG A 114 -48.97 39.80 -33.08
CA ARG A 114 -48.35 40.53 -34.21
C ARG A 114 -48.14 39.65 -35.41
N LEU A 115 -47.87 38.36 -35.27
CA LEU A 115 -47.79 37.39 -36.35
C LEU A 115 -49.14 37.21 -37.05
N LEU A 116 -50.23 37.07 -36.27
CA LEU A 116 -51.60 36.92 -36.78
C LEU A 116 -52.10 38.19 -37.44
N LEU A 117 -51.60 39.37 -37.03
CA LEU A 117 -51.99 40.69 -37.59
C LEU A 117 -51.10 41.15 -38.75
N ALA A 118 -50.14 40.35 -39.17
CA ALA A 118 -49.18 40.68 -40.23
C ALA A 118 -49.92 40.73 -41.58
N ARG A 119 -49.88 41.90 -42.27
CA ARG A 119 -50.51 42.10 -43.61
C ARG A 119 -49.68 41.55 -44.76
N ASP A 120 -48.38 41.22 -44.48
CA ASP A 120 -47.42 40.73 -45.48
C ASP A 120 -47.02 39.28 -45.14
N PRO A 121 -47.26 38.30 -46.04
CA PRO A 121 -46.98 36.90 -45.85
C PRO A 121 -45.47 36.61 -45.61
N GLN A 122 -44.54 37.36 -46.25
CA GLN A 122 -43.13 37.15 -46.08
C GLN A 122 -42.66 37.60 -44.70
N ARG A 123 -43.12 38.74 -44.20
CA ARG A 123 -42.87 39.22 -42.85
C ARG A 123 -43.44 38.26 -41.79
N ALA A 124 -44.61 37.66 -42.07
CA ALA A 124 -45.19 36.65 -41.19
C ALA A 124 -44.29 35.39 -41.07
N LEU A 125 -43.73 34.90 -42.19
CA LEU A 125 -42.82 33.76 -42.23
C LEU A 125 -41.51 34.06 -41.49
N ASP A 126 -40.92 35.23 -41.71
CA ASP A 126 -39.69 35.66 -41.04
C ASP A 126 -39.89 35.78 -39.52
N GLN A 127 -40.97 36.40 -39.06
CA GLN A 127 -41.31 36.46 -37.63
C GLN A 127 -41.58 35.07 -37.06
N GLY A 128 -42.22 34.16 -37.81
CA GLY A 128 -42.41 32.77 -37.42
C GLY A 128 -41.08 32.03 -37.23
N GLN A 129 -40.09 32.29 -38.10
CA GLN A 129 -38.73 31.71 -37.93
C GLN A 129 -38.00 32.24 -36.69
N VAL A 130 -38.11 33.56 -36.45
CA VAL A 130 -37.50 34.18 -35.22
C VAL A 130 -38.13 33.60 -33.96
N LEU A 131 -39.45 33.44 -33.92
CA LEU A 131 -40.15 32.84 -32.77
C LEU A 131 -39.76 31.36 -32.56
N ARG A 132 -39.65 30.56 -33.64
CA ARG A 132 -39.16 29.19 -33.54
C ARG A 132 -37.73 29.11 -33.00
N ARG A 133 -36.80 29.94 -33.50
CA ARG A 133 -35.42 30.00 -32.99
C ARG A 133 -35.38 30.40 -31.51
N ALA A 134 -36.17 31.39 -31.10
CA ALA A 134 -36.27 31.81 -29.71
C ALA A 134 -36.83 30.71 -28.79
N ALA A 135 -37.85 29.98 -29.26
CA ALA A 135 -38.42 28.83 -28.54
C ALA A 135 -37.41 27.69 -28.41
N ALA A 136 -36.72 27.32 -29.50
CA ALA A 136 -35.66 26.33 -29.50
C ALA A 136 -34.49 26.72 -28.57
N GLY A 137 -34.08 27.99 -28.58
CA GLY A 137 -33.03 28.51 -27.68
C GLY A 137 -33.41 28.42 -26.19
N ARG A 138 -34.70 28.69 -25.88
CA ARG A 138 -35.22 28.52 -24.50
C ARG A 138 -35.24 27.05 -24.08
N ALA A 139 -35.75 26.17 -24.91
CA ALA A 139 -35.79 24.72 -24.64
C ALA A 139 -34.38 24.18 -24.40
N ALA A 140 -33.42 24.52 -25.25
CA ALA A 140 -32.02 24.14 -25.09
C ALA A 140 -31.37 24.67 -23.78
N THR A 141 -31.77 25.89 -23.34
CA THR A 141 -31.27 26.44 -22.05
C THR A 141 -31.83 25.71 -20.85
N VAL A 142 -33.10 25.34 -20.87
CA VAL A 142 -33.74 24.53 -19.83
C VAL A 142 -33.09 23.15 -19.76
N GLU A 143 -32.91 22.51 -20.92
CA GLU A 143 -32.24 21.21 -20.98
C GLU A 143 -30.81 21.26 -20.47
N ARG A 144 -30.01 22.27 -20.83
CA ARG A 144 -28.64 22.46 -20.26
C ARG A 144 -28.70 22.70 -18.77
N LEU A 145 -29.66 23.44 -18.25
CA LEU A 145 -29.79 23.69 -16.81
C LEU A 145 -30.12 22.41 -16.04
N THR A 146 -31.18 21.69 -16.46
CA THR A 146 -31.61 20.46 -15.77
C THR A 146 -30.59 19.35 -15.89
N GLY A 147 -30.01 19.14 -17.06
CA GLY A 147 -28.91 18.19 -17.27
C GLY A 147 -27.65 18.56 -16.51
N GLY A 148 -27.34 19.86 -16.44
CA GLY A 148 -26.23 20.39 -15.65
C GLY A 148 -26.42 20.18 -14.15
N GLU A 149 -27.62 20.44 -13.62
CA GLU A 149 -27.95 20.20 -12.21
C GLU A 149 -27.85 18.74 -11.83
N LYS A 150 -28.40 17.83 -12.64
CA LYS A 150 -28.26 16.39 -12.44
C LYS A 150 -26.79 15.98 -12.39
N LYS A 151 -26.00 16.40 -13.37
CA LYS A 151 -24.55 16.11 -13.44
C LYS A 151 -23.80 16.66 -12.24
N ALA A 152 -24.10 17.85 -11.77
CA ALA A 152 -23.49 18.44 -10.58
C ALA A 152 -23.87 17.66 -9.31
N GLY A 153 -25.12 17.21 -9.20
CA GLY A 153 -25.60 16.35 -8.11
C GLY A 153 -24.89 15.01 -8.08
N ASP A 154 -24.76 14.32 -9.21
CA ASP A 154 -24.07 13.04 -9.34
C ASP A 154 -22.58 13.17 -8.95
N LEU A 155 -21.92 14.23 -9.42
CA LEU A 155 -20.52 14.52 -9.09
C LEU A 155 -20.35 14.87 -7.60
N ALA A 156 -21.30 15.60 -7.00
CA ALA A 156 -21.26 15.90 -5.57
C ALA A 156 -21.39 14.64 -4.71
N GLY A 157 -22.30 13.73 -5.09
CA GLY A 157 -22.43 12.43 -4.46
C GLY A 157 -21.16 11.58 -4.58
N ALA A 158 -20.54 11.55 -5.77
CA ALA A 158 -19.30 10.84 -6.00
C ALA A 158 -18.13 11.44 -5.18
N ALA A 159 -18.02 12.76 -5.10
CA ALA A 159 -17.00 13.45 -4.30
C ALA A 159 -17.17 13.16 -2.81
N LYS A 160 -18.39 13.16 -2.28
CA LYS A 160 -18.69 12.80 -0.88
C LYS A 160 -18.26 11.36 -0.57
N ARG A 161 -18.58 10.40 -1.45
CA ARG A 161 -18.14 9.00 -1.28
C ARG A 161 -16.62 8.86 -1.34
N ALA A 162 -15.95 9.56 -2.25
CA ALA A 162 -14.49 9.54 -2.36
C ALA A 162 -13.83 10.14 -1.11
N LEU A 163 -14.38 11.22 -0.54
CA LEU A 163 -13.91 11.81 0.71
C LEU A 163 -14.05 10.83 1.88
N ALA A 164 -15.21 10.18 2.03
CA ALA A 164 -15.44 9.19 3.08
C ALA A 164 -14.46 8.01 2.97
N ALA A 165 -14.25 7.47 1.77
CA ALA A 165 -13.28 6.41 1.52
C ALA A 165 -11.84 6.84 1.87
N ARG A 166 -11.44 8.07 1.50
CA ARG A 166 -10.13 8.65 1.85
C ARG A 166 -9.96 8.76 3.36
N THR A 167 -10.97 9.24 4.09
CA THR A 167 -10.92 9.37 5.54
C THR A 167 -10.79 8.01 6.23
N ALA A 168 -11.56 7.01 5.80
CA ALA A 168 -11.48 5.65 6.33
C ALA A 168 -10.09 5.02 6.09
N LEU A 169 -9.53 5.18 4.89
CA LEU A 169 -8.18 4.70 4.56
C LEU A 169 -7.10 5.40 5.38
N ALA A 170 -7.21 6.73 5.60
CA ALA A 170 -6.26 7.48 6.42
C ALA A 170 -6.28 7.02 7.89
N ALA A 171 -7.47 6.77 8.45
CA ALA A 171 -7.61 6.22 9.80
C ALA A 171 -7.00 4.81 9.91
N ARG A 172 -7.24 3.96 8.90
CA ARG A 172 -6.65 2.62 8.84
C ARG A 172 -5.13 2.68 8.73
N GLN A 173 -4.60 3.54 7.88
CA GLN A 173 -3.16 3.76 7.71
C GLN A 173 -2.51 4.18 9.03
N LYS A 174 -3.10 5.16 9.74
CA LYS A 174 -2.61 5.58 11.06
C LYS A 174 -2.53 4.40 12.03
N LYS A 175 -3.59 3.61 12.15
CA LYS A 175 -3.62 2.43 13.04
C LYS A 175 -2.54 1.40 12.68
N GLN A 176 -2.30 1.18 11.38
CA GLN A 176 -1.26 0.26 10.91
C GLN A 176 0.13 0.79 11.21
N ARG A 177 0.37 2.09 10.98
CA ARG A 177 1.64 2.75 11.35
C ARG A 177 1.92 2.60 12.84
N ASP A 178 0.96 2.96 13.70
CA ASP A 178 1.11 2.88 15.14
C ASP A 178 1.43 1.43 15.59
N ARG A 179 0.88 0.42 14.89
CA ARG A 179 1.18 -0.99 15.13
C ARG A 179 2.61 -1.38 14.71
N VAL A 180 3.07 -0.97 13.51
CA VAL A 180 4.46 -1.21 13.07
C VAL A 180 5.44 -0.59 14.07
N GLU A 181 5.21 0.67 14.45
CA GLU A 181 6.05 1.37 15.43
C GLU A 181 6.08 0.65 16.79
N GLY A 182 4.94 0.09 17.24
CA GLY A 182 4.86 -0.75 18.43
C GLY A 182 5.72 -2.01 18.30
N GLN A 183 5.54 -2.76 17.23
CA GLN A 183 6.31 -3.99 16.99
C GLN A 183 7.81 -3.75 16.86
N LEU A 184 8.23 -2.60 16.31
CA LEU A 184 9.64 -2.23 16.25
C LEU A 184 10.19 -1.89 17.64
N ARG A 185 9.41 -1.24 18.50
CA ARG A 185 9.80 -1.03 19.91
C ARG A 185 9.97 -2.36 20.65
N ASP A 186 9.10 -3.34 20.41
CA ASP A 186 9.21 -4.68 21.02
C ASP A 186 10.52 -5.36 20.61
N VAL A 187 10.91 -5.26 19.32
CA VAL A 187 12.20 -5.74 18.83
C VAL A 187 13.37 -5.01 19.51
N GLU A 188 13.29 -3.68 19.58
CA GLU A 188 14.32 -2.86 20.20
C GLU A 188 14.48 -3.19 21.70
N GLN A 189 13.36 -3.34 22.41
CA GLN A 189 13.34 -3.72 23.81
C GLN A 189 13.98 -5.10 24.03
N LEU A 190 13.64 -6.09 23.19
CA LEU A 190 14.25 -7.42 23.28
C LEU A 190 15.76 -7.32 23.05
N LEU A 191 16.22 -6.66 22.00
CA LEU A 191 17.64 -6.53 21.68
C LEU A 191 18.42 -5.75 22.76
N SER A 192 17.82 -4.71 23.35
CA SER A 192 18.45 -3.90 24.40
C SER A 192 18.55 -4.62 25.75
N SER A 193 17.73 -5.67 25.95
CA SER A 193 17.78 -6.49 27.16
C SER A 193 18.82 -7.59 27.09
N LEU A 194 19.49 -7.79 25.95
CA LEU A 194 20.51 -8.85 25.79
C LEU A 194 21.89 -8.36 26.12
N THR A 195 22.71 -9.27 26.69
CA THR A 195 24.13 -9.02 26.88
C THR A 195 24.90 -9.04 25.55
N VAL A 196 26.14 -8.56 25.57
CA VAL A 196 27.03 -8.60 24.39
C VAL A 196 27.29 -10.03 23.94
N GLU A 197 27.45 -10.94 24.88
CA GLU A 197 27.70 -12.37 24.67
C GLU A 197 26.44 -13.03 24.02
N GLN A 198 25.23 -12.73 24.53
CA GLN A 198 24.00 -13.22 23.98
C GLN A 198 23.76 -12.69 22.53
N LEU A 199 24.07 -11.43 22.27
CA LEU A 199 24.03 -10.87 20.94
C LEU A 199 25.00 -11.55 19.97
N ALA A 200 26.22 -11.84 20.44
CA ALA A 200 27.22 -12.55 19.64
C ALA A 200 26.77 -13.99 19.35
N ALA A 201 26.26 -14.70 20.36
CA ALA A 201 25.73 -16.06 20.20
C ALA A 201 24.53 -16.11 19.25
N LEU A 202 23.62 -15.13 19.32
CA LEU A 202 22.48 -15.02 18.40
C LEU A 202 22.92 -14.80 16.95
N ARG A 203 23.90 -13.93 16.71
CA ARG A 203 24.47 -13.70 15.37
C ARG A 203 25.09 -14.99 14.82
N GLN A 204 25.87 -15.69 15.62
CA GLN A 204 26.46 -16.95 15.20
C GLN A 204 25.42 -18.02 14.92
N ALA A 205 24.38 -18.14 15.74
CA ALA A 205 23.27 -19.06 15.51
C ALA A 205 22.52 -18.74 14.20
N GLU A 206 22.19 -17.46 13.95
CA GLU A 206 21.54 -17.05 12.70
C GLU A 206 22.39 -17.36 11.47
N GLU A 207 23.69 -17.12 11.54
CA GLU A 207 24.62 -17.43 10.44
C GLU A 207 24.70 -18.94 10.19
N ALA A 208 24.79 -19.74 11.26
CA ALA A 208 24.80 -21.20 11.15
C ALA A 208 23.50 -21.73 10.55
N ASP A 209 22.34 -21.29 11.05
CA ASP A 209 21.02 -21.69 10.53
C ASP A 209 20.87 -21.31 9.06
N THR A 210 21.30 -20.11 8.67
CA THR A 210 21.27 -19.64 7.27
C THR A 210 22.19 -20.48 6.38
N ALA A 211 23.39 -20.81 6.84
CA ALA A 211 24.33 -21.65 6.09
C ALA A 211 23.80 -23.06 5.91
N ASP A 212 23.19 -23.63 6.95
CA ASP A 212 22.56 -24.96 6.90
C ASP A 212 21.33 -24.99 5.98
N ALA A 213 20.48 -23.99 6.05
CA ALA A 213 19.33 -23.85 5.16
C ALA A 213 19.78 -23.74 3.69
N GLN A 214 20.82 -22.95 3.43
CA GLN A 214 21.39 -22.80 2.10
C GLN A 214 22.00 -24.10 1.57
N ARG A 215 22.73 -24.84 2.39
CA ARG A 215 23.29 -26.14 1.99
C ARG A 215 22.16 -27.14 1.63
N ARG A 216 21.15 -27.27 2.49
CA ARG A 216 19.98 -28.14 2.22
C ARG A 216 19.23 -27.71 0.96
N PHE A 217 19.04 -26.39 0.79
CA PHE A 217 18.35 -25.87 -0.40
C PHE A 217 19.09 -26.16 -1.70
N LEU A 218 20.41 -25.95 -1.73
CA LEU A 218 21.22 -26.23 -2.91
C LEU A 218 21.28 -27.76 -3.18
N ALA A 219 21.42 -28.58 -2.14
CA ALA A 219 21.44 -30.03 -2.26
C ALA A 219 20.10 -30.60 -2.76
N SER A 220 18.98 -29.92 -2.55
CA SER A 220 17.66 -30.34 -3.07
C SER A 220 17.54 -30.26 -4.59
N GLY A 221 18.46 -29.63 -5.29
CA GLY A 221 18.40 -29.43 -6.74
C GLY A 221 17.32 -28.44 -7.19
N ALA A 222 16.69 -27.68 -6.27
CA ALA A 222 15.58 -26.78 -6.58
C ALA A 222 15.89 -25.73 -7.65
N LEU A 223 17.16 -25.33 -7.78
CA LEU A 223 17.63 -24.38 -8.82
C LEU A 223 17.91 -25.05 -10.17
N GLY A 224 17.74 -26.36 -10.30
CA GLY A 224 18.11 -27.14 -11.48
C GLY A 224 19.58 -27.56 -11.46
N GLY A 225 19.90 -28.64 -12.16
CA GLY A 225 21.18 -29.38 -12.07
C GLY A 225 22.44 -28.68 -12.56
N SER A 226 22.40 -27.43 -12.98
CA SER A 226 23.60 -26.66 -13.31
C SER A 226 23.58 -25.32 -12.57
N PRO A 227 24.60 -25.02 -11.75
CA PRO A 227 24.75 -23.74 -11.11
C PRO A 227 25.07 -22.61 -12.11
N ALA A 228 25.25 -22.94 -13.40
CA ALA A 228 25.49 -21.93 -14.41
C ALA A 228 24.36 -20.89 -14.41
N THR A 229 24.68 -19.68 -14.06
CA THR A 229 23.77 -18.57 -14.02
C THR A 229 23.14 -18.36 -15.39
N ARG A 230 21.83 -18.61 -15.53
CA ARG A 230 21.11 -18.30 -16.76
C ARG A 230 21.21 -16.80 -17.05
N PRO A 231 21.49 -16.41 -18.29
CA PRO A 231 21.57 -14.98 -18.60
C PRO A 231 20.23 -14.28 -18.29
N PRO A 232 20.26 -13.09 -17.70
CA PRO A 232 19.07 -12.27 -17.52
C PRO A 232 18.54 -11.77 -18.87
N SER A 233 17.37 -11.13 -18.84
CA SER A 233 17.03 -10.18 -19.89
C SER A 233 17.78 -8.87 -19.68
N ARG A 234 17.81 -8.00 -20.68
CA ARG A 234 18.38 -6.64 -20.54
C ARG A 234 17.72 -5.85 -19.43
N GLN A 235 16.39 -5.96 -19.28
CA GLN A 235 15.66 -5.30 -18.18
C GLN A 235 16.01 -5.93 -16.83
N GLY A 236 16.09 -7.27 -16.75
CA GLY A 236 16.51 -7.96 -15.53
C GLY A 236 17.91 -7.60 -15.08
N ASP A 237 18.84 -7.48 -16.02
CA ASP A 237 20.21 -7.02 -15.78
C ASP A 237 20.24 -5.58 -15.24
N THR A 238 19.52 -4.66 -15.90
CA THR A 238 19.41 -3.26 -15.47
C THR A 238 18.79 -3.14 -14.04
N ALA A 239 17.76 -3.95 -13.76
CA ALA A 239 17.14 -3.97 -12.44
C ALA A 239 18.10 -4.48 -11.36
N LEU A 240 18.83 -5.58 -11.66
CA LEU A 240 19.81 -6.13 -10.74
C LEU A 240 20.96 -5.15 -10.47
N ASP A 241 21.48 -4.53 -11.52
CA ASP A 241 22.56 -3.55 -11.42
C ASP A 241 22.15 -2.34 -10.56
N TYR A 242 20.91 -1.87 -10.71
CA TYR A 242 20.36 -0.85 -9.81
C TYR A 242 20.36 -1.31 -8.36
N ALA A 243 19.85 -2.53 -8.07
CA ALA A 243 19.75 -3.05 -6.70
C ALA A 243 21.14 -3.22 -6.06
N VAL A 244 22.12 -3.72 -6.82
CA VAL A 244 23.51 -3.87 -6.37
C VAL A 244 24.13 -2.52 -5.99
N ARG A 245 23.84 -1.45 -6.72
CA ARG A 245 24.29 -0.09 -6.36
C ARG A 245 23.68 0.42 -5.05
N GLN A 246 22.54 -0.12 -4.62
CA GLN A 246 21.90 0.25 -3.34
C GLN A 246 22.47 -0.49 -2.13
N ILE A 247 23.34 -1.48 -2.30
CA ILE A 247 23.96 -2.22 -1.19
C ILE A 247 24.57 -1.23 -0.19
N GLY A 248 24.30 -1.46 1.10
CA GLY A 248 24.71 -0.60 2.22
C GLY A 248 23.71 0.53 2.56
N ARG A 249 22.66 0.74 1.77
CA ARG A 249 21.56 1.64 2.16
C ARG A 249 20.76 1.01 3.32
N PRO A 250 20.33 1.83 4.30
CA PRO A 250 19.58 1.29 5.43
C PRO A 250 18.21 0.76 5.00
N TYR A 251 17.73 -0.25 5.71
CA TYR A 251 16.33 -0.62 5.67
C TYR A 251 15.49 0.42 6.40
N LYS A 252 14.38 0.81 5.79
CA LYS A 252 13.32 1.56 6.45
C LYS A 252 11.98 1.11 5.88
N TRP A 253 11.07 0.69 6.74
CA TRP A 253 9.73 0.28 6.32
C TRP A 253 9.01 1.42 5.56
N GLY A 254 8.27 1.08 4.50
CA GLY A 254 7.60 2.04 3.64
C GLY A 254 8.52 2.80 2.67
N ALA A 255 9.83 2.59 2.71
CA ALA A 255 10.76 3.36 1.90
C ALA A 255 10.99 2.74 0.51
N GLU A 256 10.98 3.60 -0.52
CA GLU A 256 11.21 3.28 -1.93
C GLU A 256 12.50 3.87 -2.51
N GLY A 257 13.39 4.33 -1.63
CA GLY A 257 14.66 4.96 -2.00
C GLY A 257 14.57 6.49 -2.22
N PRO A 258 15.67 7.12 -2.61
CA PRO A 258 17.02 6.57 -2.77
C PRO A 258 17.83 6.47 -1.46
N LYS A 259 17.34 7.05 -0.35
CA LYS A 259 18.08 7.10 0.92
C LYS A 259 17.98 5.78 1.71
N ALA A 260 16.84 5.13 1.67
CA ALA A 260 16.52 3.89 2.37
C ALA A 260 15.54 3.06 1.54
N PHE A 261 15.43 1.77 1.82
CA PHE A 261 14.50 0.86 1.14
C PHE A 261 13.86 -0.12 2.12
N ASP A 262 12.62 -0.51 1.87
CA ASP A 262 12.09 -1.79 2.35
C ASP A 262 12.26 -2.87 1.26
N CYS A 263 11.85 -4.11 1.54
CA CYS A 263 12.07 -5.25 0.64
C CYS A 263 11.38 -5.05 -0.73
N SER A 264 10.10 -4.74 -0.71
CA SER A 264 9.28 -4.57 -1.92
C SER A 264 9.53 -3.24 -2.62
N GLY A 265 9.91 -2.19 -1.89
CA GLY A 265 10.32 -0.90 -2.45
C GLY A 265 11.64 -0.99 -3.21
N LEU A 266 12.59 -1.80 -2.72
CA LEU A 266 13.83 -2.05 -3.46
C LEU A 266 13.56 -2.73 -4.81
N THR A 267 12.76 -3.80 -4.82
CA THR A 267 12.43 -4.53 -6.03
C THR A 267 11.60 -3.70 -7.00
N GLN A 268 10.61 -2.97 -6.49
CA GLN A 268 9.79 -2.05 -7.28
C GLN A 268 10.65 -0.97 -7.94
N ARG A 269 11.54 -0.34 -7.18
CA ARG A 269 12.38 0.74 -7.70
C ARG A 269 13.41 0.24 -8.70
N ALA A 270 13.98 -0.95 -8.47
CA ALA A 270 14.90 -1.58 -9.39
C ALA A 270 14.25 -1.85 -10.75
N TRP A 271 13.05 -2.41 -10.76
CA TRP A 271 12.31 -2.66 -11.98
C TRP A 271 11.76 -1.39 -12.64
N ALA A 272 11.36 -0.39 -11.86
CA ALA A 272 11.00 0.92 -12.39
C ALA A 272 12.18 1.58 -13.12
N HIS A 273 13.41 1.45 -12.58
CA HIS A 273 14.63 1.91 -13.22
C HIS A 273 14.92 1.17 -14.55
N ALA A 274 14.55 -0.10 -14.62
CA ALA A 274 14.63 -0.90 -15.85
C ALA A 274 13.48 -0.62 -16.85
N GLY A 275 12.66 0.42 -16.58
CA GLY A 275 11.54 0.82 -17.44
C GLY A 275 10.27 -0.02 -17.25
N ARG A 276 10.17 -0.82 -16.20
CA ARG A 276 8.99 -1.64 -15.92
C ARG A 276 8.46 -1.43 -14.53
N ARG A 277 7.23 -0.93 -14.43
CA ARG A 277 6.52 -0.81 -13.15
C ARG A 277 6.01 -2.17 -12.70
N ILE A 278 6.24 -2.49 -11.44
CA ILE A 278 5.68 -3.64 -10.74
C ILE A 278 4.94 -3.16 -9.49
N PRO A 279 4.05 -3.99 -8.89
CA PRO A 279 3.30 -3.60 -7.70
C PRO A 279 4.18 -3.18 -6.52
N ARG A 280 3.61 -2.39 -5.61
CA ARG A 280 4.33 -1.83 -4.45
C ARG A 280 4.65 -2.87 -3.39
N THR A 281 3.73 -3.78 -3.11
CA THR A 281 3.88 -4.73 -2.01
C THR A 281 4.35 -6.10 -2.48
N SER A 282 5.03 -6.84 -1.61
CA SER A 282 5.49 -8.20 -1.90
C SER A 282 4.33 -9.16 -2.19
N GLN A 283 3.17 -8.98 -1.53
CA GLN A 283 1.96 -9.76 -1.79
C GLN A 283 1.39 -9.50 -3.18
N GLU A 284 1.31 -8.23 -3.60
CA GLU A 284 0.85 -7.88 -4.95
C GLU A 284 1.84 -8.32 -6.01
N GLN A 285 3.15 -8.20 -5.76
CA GLN A 285 4.19 -8.74 -6.66
C GLN A 285 4.02 -10.24 -6.84
N TRP A 286 3.73 -10.99 -5.76
CA TRP A 286 3.43 -12.41 -5.82
C TRP A 286 2.11 -12.73 -6.54
N ALA A 287 1.08 -11.94 -6.34
CA ALA A 287 -0.25 -12.19 -6.90
C ALA A 287 -0.34 -11.85 -8.39
N GLU A 288 0.32 -10.78 -8.84
CA GLU A 288 0.13 -10.21 -10.17
C GLU A 288 1.23 -10.58 -11.17
N LEU A 289 2.45 -10.84 -10.70
CA LEU A 289 3.55 -11.19 -11.59
C LEU A 289 3.52 -12.67 -11.96
N ARG A 290 4.08 -12.99 -13.13
CA ARG A 290 4.10 -14.37 -13.63
C ARG A 290 4.97 -15.26 -12.73
N ARG A 291 4.39 -16.27 -12.12
CA ARG A 291 5.10 -17.32 -11.36
C ARG A 291 5.96 -18.17 -12.29
N ILE A 292 7.14 -18.51 -11.80
CA ILE A 292 8.10 -19.37 -12.50
C ILE A 292 8.64 -20.44 -11.54
N PRO A 293 9.00 -21.63 -12.05
CA PRO A 293 9.70 -22.62 -11.25
C PRO A 293 11.08 -22.08 -10.81
N LEU A 294 11.52 -22.42 -9.61
CA LEU A 294 12.82 -22.03 -9.08
C LEU A 294 13.96 -22.52 -10.01
N SER A 295 13.78 -23.68 -10.63
CA SER A 295 14.73 -24.21 -11.61
C SER A 295 14.88 -23.37 -12.89
N LYS A 296 14.03 -22.38 -13.11
CA LYS A 296 14.08 -21.44 -14.25
C LYS A 296 14.46 -20.01 -13.84
N LEU A 297 14.91 -19.81 -12.60
CA LEU A 297 15.40 -18.51 -12.13
C LEU A 297 16.53 -17.98 -13.01
N ARG A 298 16.51 -16.68 -13.25
CA ARG A 298 17.59 -15.91 -13.89
C ARG A 298 17.76 -14.57 -13.14
N PRO A 299 18.95 -13.94 -13.19
CA PRO A 299 19.15 -12.64 -12.54
C PRO A 299 18.10 -11.63 -12.95
N GLY A 300 17.58 -10.88 -11.96
CA GLY A 300 16.46 -9.96 -12.12
C GLY A 300 15.10 -10.54 -11.72
N ASP A 301 14.90 -11.87 -11.72
CA ASP A 301 13.68 -12.47 -11.16
C ASP A 301 13.54 -12.17 -9.67
N LEU A 302 12.32 -12.25 -9.15
CA LEU A 302 12.04 -12.02 -7.74
C LEU A 302 11.79 -13.35 -7.03
N VAL A 303 12.44 -13.51 -5.88
CA VAL A 303 12.20 -14.61 -4.95
C VAL A 303 11.31 -14.08 -3.84
N VAL A 304 10.19 -14.76 -3.61
CA VAL A 304 9.20 -14.40 -2.61
C VAL A 304 9.27 -15.39 -1.46
N TYR A 305 9.16 -14.90 -0.25
CA TYR A 305 9.37 -15.65 0.98
C TYR A 305 8.12 -15.66 1.87
N PHE A 306 8.06 -16.66 2.74
CA PHE A 306 6.99 -16.92 3.69
C PHE A 306 5.63 -17.18 3.05
N ARG A 307 4.79 -17.98 3.71
CA ARG A 307 3.48 -18.42 3.18
C ARG A 307 2.52 -17.28 2.83
N LYS A 308 2.67 -16.13 3.49
CA LYS A 308 1.86 -14.92 3.24
C LYS A 308 2.53 -13.94 2.29
N ALA A 309 3.62 -14.33 1.62
CA ALA A 309 4.39 -13.48 0.70
C ALA A 309 4.80 -12.13 1.35
N THR A 310 5.28 -12.16 2.59
CA THR A 310 5.57 -10.94 3.36
C THR A 310 6.95 -10.36 3.10
N HIS A 311 7.80 -11.08 2.34
CA HIS A 311 9.13 -10.61 1.98
C HIS A 311 9.47 -10.97 0.54
N VAL A 312 10.32 -10.16 -0.10
CA VAL A 312 10.76 -10.34 -1.48
C VAL A 312 12.20 -9.87 -1.67
N ALA A 313 12.92 -10.56 -2.53
CA ALA A 313 14.30 -10.22 -2.90
C ALA A 313 14.53 -10.36 -4.41
N LEU A 314 15.56 -9.69 -4.92
CA LEU A 314 15.96 -9.76 -6.32
C LEU A 314 17.02 -10.86 -6.49
N TYR A 315 16.74 -11.86 -7.32
CA TYR A 315 17.70 -12.93 -7.60
C TYR A 315 18.88 -12.42 -8.43
N MET A 316 20.11 -12.76 -7.98
CA MET A 316 21.31 -12.31 -8.69
C MET A 316 22.10 -13.43 -9.37
N GLY A 317 21.71 -14.68 -9.16
CA GLY A 317 22.43 -15.86 -9.64
C GLY A 317 23.10 -16.63 -8.51
N ASP A 318 23.57 -17.83 -8.79
CA ASP A 318 24.36 -18.69 -7.88
C ASP A 318 23.75 -18.90 -6.49
N GLY A 319 22.41 -19.01 -6.43
CA GLY A 319 21.69 -19.17 -5.15
C GLY A 319 21.81 -17.95 -4.23
N LYS A 320 21.98 -16.74 -4.78
CA LYS A 320 22.09 -15.49 -4.03
C LYS A 320 21.02 -14.50 -4.45
N VAL A 321 20.68 -13.61 -3.54
CA VAL A 321 19.72 -12.53 -3.75
C VAL A 321 20.26 -11.19 -3.23
N VAL A 322 19.80 -10.09 -3.81
CA VAL A 322 19.97 -8.74 -3.24
C VAL A 322 18.66 -8.37 -2.57
N GLN A 323 18.71 -7.94 -1.33
CA GLN A 323 17.53 -7.62 -0.53
C GLN A 323 17.76 -6.47 0.44
N ALA A 324 16.67 -5.82 0.87
CA ALA A 324 16.57 -5.03 2.09
C ALA A 324 15.92 -5.94 3.14
N PRO A 325 16.68 -6.55 4.08
CA PRO A 325 16.19 -7.72 4.81
C PRO A 325 15.16 -7.36 5.89
N ARG A 326 15.45 -6.41 6.77
CA ARG A 326 14.60 -6.06 7.92
C ARG A 326 15.05 -4.77 8.61
N PRO A 327 14.23 -4.19 9.51
CA PRO A 327 14.64 -3.03 10.32
C PRO A 327 15.95 -3.26 11.07
N GLY A 328 16.81 -2.24 11.07
CA GLY A 328 18.16 -2.29 11.65
C GLY A 328 19.24 -2.83 10.72
N ALA A 329 18.86 -3.49 9.63
CA ALA A 329 19.80 -4.01 8.63
C ALA A 329 19.95 -3.04 7.44
N ARG A 330 20.81 -3.44 6.50
CA ARG A 330 21.11 -2.69 5.28
C ARG A 330 20.85 -3.55 4.06
N VAL A 331 20.61 -2.92 2.92
CA VAL A 331 20.57 -3.62 1.62
C VAL A 331 21.86 -4.40 1.44
N LYS A 332 21.76 -5.69 1.19
CA LYS A 332 22.88 -6.61 1.09
C LYS A 332 22.63 -7.79 0.15
N VAL A 333 23.69 -8.54 -0.11
CA VAL A 333 23.59 -9.87 -0.71
C VAL A 333 23.38 -10.90 0.40
N SER A 334 22.44 -11.81 0.17
CA SER A 334 22.13 -12.91 1.09
C SER A 334 22.01 -14.23 0.32
N PRO A 335 22.19 -15.38 1.01
CA PRO A 335 21.79 -16.68 0.45
C PRO A 335 20.31 -16.70 0.11
N ILE A 336 19.90 -17.38 -0.95
CA ILE A 336 18.49 -17.48 -1.36
C ILE A 336 17.63 -18.14 -0.27
N ALA A 337 18.22 -19.06 0.51
CA ALA A 337 17.52 -19.78 1.56
C ALA A 337 17.68 -19.10 2.95
N ALA A 338 18.10 -17.84 3.03
CA ALA A 338 18.13 -17.08 4.29
C ALA A 338 16.73 -16.95 4.93
N ASN A 339 15.69 -17.06 4.13
CA ASN A 339 14.29 -17.15 4.59
C ASN A 339 13.57 -18.31 3.88
N PRO A 340 12.46 -18.84 4.45
CA PRO A 340 11.67 -19.89 3.81
C PRO A 340 11.11 -19.44 2.45
N VAL A 341 11.59 -20.01 1.37
CA VAL A 341 11.19 -19.67 -0.01
C VAL A 341 9.75 -20.13 -0.26
N LEU A 342 8.89 -19.21 -0.67
CA LEU A 342 7.53 -19.49 -1.16
C LEU A 342 7.55 -19.85 -2.64
N GLY A 343 8.34 -19.14 -3.43
CA GLY A 343 8.45 -19.34 -4.87
C GLY A 343 9.13 -18.15 -5.56
N ALA A 344 9.01 -18.11 -6.88
CA ALA A 344 9.60 -17.05 -7.68
C ALA A 344 8.63 -16.47 -8.70
N VAL A 345 8.81 -15.20 -9.03
CA VAL A 345 8.04 -14.49 -10.06
C VAL A 345 8.95 -13.74 -11.01
N ARG A 346 8.51 -13.58 -12.25
CA ARG A 346 9.25 -12.89 -13.32
C ARG A 346 8.51 -11.63 -13.76
N PRO A 347 9.06 -10.44 -13.50
CA PRO A 347 8.45 -9.20 -13.94
C PRO A 347 8.38 -9.05 -15.47
N ASP A 348 9.35 -9.58 -16.21
CA ASP A 348 9.44 -9.48 -17.66
C ASP A 348 9.30 -10.84 -18.40
N PRO A 349 8.14 -11.50 -18.36
CA PRO A 349 7.99 -12.87 -18.88
C PRO A 349 8.26 -13.02 -20.38
N LYS A 350 8.23 -11.91 -21.13
CA LYS A 350 8.54 -11.86 -22.57
C LYS A 350 9.98 -11.40 -22.85
N GLY A 351 10.76 -11.06 -21.83
CA GLY A 351 12.13 -10.59 -21.96
C GLY A 351 13.04 -11.69 -22.48
N ARG A 352 13.72 -11.46 -23.59
CA ARG A 352 14.74 -12.38 -24.16
C ARG A 352 15.95 -12.41 -23.26
N ALA A 353 16.54 -13.60 -23.07
CA ALA A 353 17.82 -13.74 -22.41
C ALA A 353 18.93 -13.08 -23.26
N MET A 354 19.90 -12.50 -22.58
CA MET A 354 21.08 -11.91 -23.22
C MET A 354 22.01 -13.03 -23.74
N ASP A 355 22.66 -12.82 -24.87
CA ASP A 355 23.62 -13.79 -25.42
C ASP A 355 24.91 -13.87 -24.59
N ARG A 356 25.31 -12.75 -24.01
CA ARG A 356 26.46 -12.63 -23.10
C ARG A 356 26.04 -11.90 -21.84
N TYR A 357 26.46 -12.42 -20.68
CA TYR A 357 26.18 -11.84 -19.39
C TYR A 357 27.41 -11.87 -18.50
N THR A 358 27.69 -10.74 -17.89
CA THR A 358 28.70 -10.63 -16.84
C THR A 358 28.00 -10.11 -15.58
N PRO A 359 28.00 -10.86 -14.46
CA PRO A 359 27.37 -10.41 -13.23
C PRO A 359 27.92 -9.05 -12.78
N PRO A 360 27.07 -8.18 -12.19
CA PRO A 360 27.52 -6.89 -11.71
C PRO A 360 28.58 -7.03 -10.60
N LYS A 361 29.61 -6.20 -10.67
CA LYS A 361 30.64 -6.14 -9.61
C LYS A 361 30.02 -5.64 -8.31
N LEU A 362 30.25 -6.39 -7.23
CA LEU A 362 29.79 -5.97 -5.92
C LEU A 362 30.63 -4.77 -5.41
N PRO A 363 29.99 -3.74 -4.82
CA PRO A 363 30.71 -2.61 -4.23
C PRO A 363 31.58 -3.08 -3.04
N ALA A 364 32.68 -2.41 -2.78
CA ALA A 364 33.59 -2.75 -1.68
C ALA A 364 32.88 -2.91 -0.32
N LYS A 365 31.86 -2.07 -0.07
CA LYS A 365 31.02 -2.12 1.15
C LYS A 365 30.15 -3.39 1.26
N ALA A 366 30.01 -4.20 0.21
CA ALA A 366 29.19 -5.40 0.26
C ALA A 366 29.70 -6.41 1.30
N LYS A 367 31.01 -6.51 1.50
CA LYS A 367 31.59 -7.36 2.55
C LYS A 367 31.29 -6.86 3.96
N ALA A 368 31.26 -5.53 4.16
CA ALA A 368 31.00 -4.93 5.47
C ALA A 368 29.56 -5.07 5.95
N VAL A 369 28.62 -5.32 5.04
CA VAL A 369 27.20 -5.52 5.36
C VAL A 369 26.75 -6.97 5.19
N SER A 370 27.69 -7.92 4.99
CA SER A 370 27.41 -9.36 4.94
C SER A 370 27.31 -9.94 6.36
N GLY A 371 26.75 -11.15 6.49
CA GLY A 371 26.60 -11.84 7.76
C GLY A 371 25.21 -11.69 8.39
N SER A 372 25.14 -11.86 9.70
CA SER A 372 23.88 -11.76 10.47
C SER A 372 23.25 -10.37 10.37
N ASP A 373 21.93 -10.33 10.40
CA ASP A 373 21.14 -9.09 10.47
C ASP A 373 20.76 -8.73 11.91
N ILE A 374 21.25 -9.45 12.91
CA ILE A 374 20.97 -9.17 14.31
C ILE A 374 21.85 -7.99 14.76
N GLY A 375 21.20 -6.92 15.13
CA GLY A 375 21.78 -5.70 15.64
C GLY A 375 20.95 -4.50 15.20
N TYR A 376 20.49 -3.71 16.16
CA TYR A 376 19.76 -2.47 15.89
C TYR A 376 20.78 -1.33 15.82
N ASP A 377 20.92 -0.73 14.65
CA ASP A 377 21.70 0.50 14.51
C ASP A 377 20.85 1.67 15.02
N ARG A 378 21.15 2.15 16.23
CA ARG A 378 20.46 3.26 16.92
C ARG A 378 20.39 4.55 16.09
N SER A 379 21.21 4.71 15.06
CA SER A 379 21.19 5.89 14.19
C SER A 379 19.94 5.99 13.31
N HIS A 380 19.08 4.96 13.31
CA HIS A 380 17.90 4.88 12.47
C HIS A 380 16.62 4.58 13.25
N ALA A 381 16.59 4.82 14.57
CA ALA A 381 15.36 4.76 15.36
C ALA A 381 14.27 5.66 14.75
N PRO A 382 13.01 5.20 14.64
CA PRO A 382 11.90 6.01 14.13
C PRO A 382 11.47 7.08 15.16
N GLY A 383 12.35 7.94 15.56
CA GLY A 383 12.12 9.00 16.55
C GLY A 383 13.12 10.15 16.48
N ALA A 384 14.17 10.02 15.70
CA ALA A 384 15.00 11.17 15.36
C ALA A 384 14.22 11.99 14.29
N THR A 385 13.27 12.79 14.73
CA THR A 385 12.73 13.89 13.95
C THR A 385 13.90 14.79 13.61
N ASP A 386 14.27 14.79 12.35
CA ASP A 386 15.07 15.85 11.75
C ASP A 386 14.21 17.12 11.81
N SER A 387 14.28 17.81 12.93
CA SER A 387 13.82 19.19 13.08
C SER A 387 14.89 20.07 12.44
N ARG A 388 14.80 20.22 11.12
CA ARG A 388 15.30 21.39 10.37
C ARG A 388 14.52 21.55 9.07
#